data_1ce29fed2ae3876f20c2e71f9caf5dbf
#
_entry.id   1ce29fed2ae3876f20c2e71f9caf5dbf
#
_cell.length_a   1.000
_cell.length_b   1.000
_cell.length_c   1.000
_cell.angle_alpha   90.00
_cell.angle_beta   90.00
_cell.angle_gamma   90.00
#
_symmetry.space_group_name_H-M   'P 1'
#
loop_
_entity.id
_entity.type
_entity.pdbx_description
1 polymer ?
#
loop_
_entity_poly.entity_id
_entity_poly.type
_entity_poly.pdbx_seq_one_letter_code
_entity_poly.pdbx_strand_id
1 'polypeptide(L)'
;KTFEKLGIQVIPLQENNTTADIILKSALASDMLFWVHTHAWKIEGMKEVLRKLKVAKIPTVGYHLDLWLGINREKDLDTDEYWDIEYFFSVDPQMVDLLNSRDDMPKAYFLRAGVFEDECYMGERREHLANDVIFVGSRGYHPEWPYRAKLVDWLQDTYGTKFSHYGGDGLQVIRGKELNDLYASAKVVVGDTLCKDFKYPQYLSDRIFETTGRGGFIIHPFIEGVEECFDLTKEIVTYKFDDFKQLKSLIDFYVNNNAARLSIQIAGHERTKRDHT
;
A
#
# COMPACT_ATOMS: atom_id res chain seq x y z
N LYS A 1 -3.69 11.31 -11.67
CA LYS A 1 -2.68 10.76 -12.62
C LYS A 1 -3.24 9.57 -13.41
N THR A 2 -3.56 8.39 -12.78
CA THR A 2 -4.06 7.20 -13.51
C THR A 2 -5.35 7.49 -14.27
N PHE A 3 -6.34 8.09 -13.63
CA PHE A 3 -7.60 8.47 -14.28
C PHE A 3 -7.40 9.45 -15.45
N GLU A 4 -6.51 10.41 -15.30
CA GLU A 4 -6.18 11.36 -16.38
C GLU A 4 -5.53 10.66 -17.57
N LYS A 5 -4.67 9.66 -17.34
CA LYS A 5 -4.13 8.80 -18.41
C LYS A 5 -5.23 8.03 -19.17
N LEU A 6 -6.28 7.64 -18.47
CA LEU A 6 -7.45 6.99 -19.05
C LEU A 6 -8.42 7.99 -19.73
N GLY A 7 -8.04 9.28 -19.84
CA GLY A 7 -8.87 10.31 -20.45
C GLY A 7 -10.00 10.82 -19.56
N ILE A 8 -9.97 10.53 -18.25
CA ILE A 8 -10.96 10.98 -17.29
C ILE A 8 -10.51 12.32 -16.72
N GLN A 9 -11.37 13.32 -16.80
CA GLN A 9 -11.12 14.61 -16.14
C GLN A 9 -11.31 14.47 -14.62
N VAL A 10 -10.29 14.84 -13.83
CA VAL A 10 -10.31 14.75 -12.37
C VAL A 10 -10.43 16.14 -11.76
N ILE A 11 -11.39 16.31 -10.85
CA ILE A 11 -11.52 17.48 -9.96
C ILE A 11 -11.03 17.05 -8.57
N PRO A 12 -9.77 17.32 -8.21
CA PRO A 12 -9.21 16.85 -6.94
C PRO A 12 -9.70 17.72 -5.78
N LEU A 13 -10.22 17.08 -4.74
CA LEU A 13 -10.58 17.69 -3.46
C LEU A 13 -9.85 16.96 -2.33
N GLN A 14 -9.40 17.72 -1.32
CA GLN A 14 -8.71 17.15 -0.17
C GLN A 14 -9.63 17.24 1.07
N GLU A 15 -9.81 16.13 1.78
CA GLU A 15 -10.71 16.05 2.94
C GLU A 15 -10.40 17.11 4.00
N ASN A 16 -9.14 17.44 4.22
CA ASN A 16 -8.71 18.40 5.24
C ASN A 16 -8.95 19.88 4.91
N ASN A 17 -9.38 20.20 3.68
CA ASN A 17 -9.58 21.58 3.23
C ASN A 17 -10.81 21.77 2.32
N THR A 18 -11.76 20.84 2.38
CA THR A 18 -13.02 20.92 1.63
C THR A 18 -14.23 20.87 2.57
N THR A 19 -15.41 21.09 2.02
CA THR A 19 -16.69 21.02 2.74
C THR A 19 -17.68 20.19 1.96
N ALA A 20 -18.71 19.68 2.64
CA ALA A 20 -19.80 18.93 2.02
C ALA A 20 -20.46 19.68 0.86
N ASP A 21 -20.64 21.00 0.97
CA ASP A 21 -21.23 21.81 -0.11
C ASP A 21 -20.34 21.89 -1.35
N ILE A 22 -19.02 22.02 -1.16
CA ILE A 22 -18.07 22.02 -2.27
C ILE A 22 -18.06 20.65 -2.96
N ILE A 23 -18.04 19.56 -2.17
CA ILE A 23 -18.09 18.18 -2.70
C ILE A 23 -19.39 17.97 -3.48
N LEU A 24 -20.53 18.32 -2.89
CA LEU A 24 -21.84 18.18 -3.55
C LEU A 24 -21.91 18.94 -4.87
N LYS A 25 -21.50 20.22 -4.86
CA LYS A 25 -21.50 21.05 -6.07
C LYS A 25 -20.61 20.46 -7.18
N SER A 26 -19.42 20.01 -6.82
CA SER A 26 -18.47 19.40 -7.78
C SER A 26 -18.97 18.06 -8.29
N ALA A 27 -19.50 17.20 -7.42
CA ALA A 27 -20.01 15.90 -7.79
C ALA A 27 -21.27 15.98 -8.68
N LEU A 28 -22.19 16.92 -8.42
CA LEU A 28 -23.36 17.16 -9.27
C LEU A 28 -23.01 17.67 -10.68
N ALA A 29 -21.81 18.21 -10.87
CA ALA A 29 -21.28 18.64 -12.16
C ALA A 29 -20.34 17.59 -12.79
N SER A 30 -20.29 16.39 -12.23
CA SER A 30 -19.41 15.29 -12.66
C SER A 30 -20.22 14.01 -12.87
N ASP A 31 -19.62 13.01 -13.51
CA ASP A 31 -20.26 11.73 -13.79
C ASP A 31 -20.13 10.74 -12.62
N MET A 32 -19.26 11.01 -11.63
CA MET A 32 -18.99 10.11 -10.51
C MET A 32 -18.30 10.85 -9.35
N LEU A 33 -18.59 10.46 -8.12
CA LEU A 33 -17.76 10.77 -6.94
C LEU A 33 -16.86 9.56 -6.63
N PHE A 34 -15.54 9.77 -6.67
CA PHE A 34 -14.56 8.78 -6.18
C PHE A 34 -13.94 9.28 -4.88
N TRP A 35 -14.18 8.54 -3.78
CA TRP A 35 -13.79 8.95 -2.44
C TRP A 35 -12.78 7.98 -1.82
N VAL A 36 -11.56 8.47 -1.58
CA VAL A 36 -10.53 7.77 -0.80
C VAL A 36 -10.52 8.40 0.60
N HIS A 37 -11.19 7.75 1.53
CA HIS A 37 -11.37 8.27 2.88
C HIS A 37 -10.17 7.92 3.77
N THR A 38 -9.62 8.93 4.45
CA THR A 38 -8.42 8.75 5.30
C THR A 38 -8.74 8.54 6.78
N HIS A 39 -9.99 8.62 7.21
CA HIS A 39 -10.47 8.49 8.60
C HIS A 39 -9.87 9.50 9.61
N ALA A 40 -8.87 10.29 9.20
CA ALA A 40 -8.29 11.34 10.02
C ALA A 40 -9.14 12.63 10.02
N TRP A 41 -9.94 12.82 8.99
CA TRP A 41 -10.81 13.99 8.82
C TRP A 41 -12.26 13.55 8.62
N LYS A 42 -13.14 14.15 9.41
CA LYS A 42 -14.59 14.03 9.21
C LYS A 42 -15.10 15.29 8.52
N ILE A 43 -15.83 15.08 7.42
CA ILE A 43 -16.49 16.16 6.70
C ILE A 43 -17.95 16.14 7.11
N GLU A 44 -18.34 17.08 7.95
CA GLU A 44 -19.72 17.18 8.44
C GLU A 44 -20.72 17.31 7.26
N GLY A 45 -21.78 16.51 7.27
CA GLY A 45 -22.83 16.52 6.25
C GLY A 45 -22.60 15.59 5.05
N MET A 46 -21.57 14.74 5.05
CA MET A 46 -21.33 13.80 3.93
C MET A 46 -22.47 12.82 3.70
N LYS A 47 -23.16 12.38 4.74
CA LYS A 47 -24.35 11.52 4.61
C LYS A 47 -25.42 12.14 3.71
N GLU A 48 -25.69 13.44 3.90
CA GLU A 48 -26.64 14.18 3.07
C GLU A 48 -26.14 14.37 1.63
N VAL A 49 -24.81 14.56 1.46
CA VAL A 49 -24.18 14.61 0.13
C VAL A 49 -24.45 13.31 -0.62
N LEU A 50 -24.09 12.18 0.00
CA LEU A 50 -24.25 10.83 -0.62
C LEU A 50 -25.71 10.55 -0.94
N ARG A 51 -26.64 10.90 -0.04
CA ARG A 51 -28.08 10.79 -0.27
C ARG A 51 -28.54 11.60 -1.51
N LYS A 52 -28.06 12.85 -1.65
CA LYS A 52 -28.40 13.70 -2.80
C LYS A 52 -27.83 13.18 -4.11
N LEU A 53 -26.59 12.67 -4.09
CA LEU A 53 -25.95 12.05 -5.25
C LEU A 53 -26.71 10.80 -5.71
N LYS A 54 -27.16 9.96 -4.77
CA LYS A 54 -28.00 8.80 -5.07
C LYS A 54 -29.31 9.19 -5.75
N VAL A 55 -29.99 10.25 -5.28
CA VAL A 55 -31.21 10.79 -5.92
C VAL A 55 -30.90 11.32 -7.33
N ALA A 56 -29.76 11.98 -7.50
CA ALA A 56 -29.29 12.49 -8.78
C ALA A 56 -28.75 11.38 -9.72
N LYS A 57 -28.67 10.13 -9.26
CA LYS A 57 -28.10 8.97 -9.97
C LYS A 57 -26.63 9.17 -10.37
N ILE A 58 -25.87 9.86 -9.53
CA ILE A 58 -24.43 10.01 -9.68
C ILE A 58 -23.75 8.91 -8.85
N PRO A 59 -23.05 7.97 -9.48
CA PRO A 59 -22.38 6.88 -8.77
C PRO A 59 -21.37 7.38 -7.74
N THR A 60 -21.34 6.71 -6.60
CA THR A 60 -20.37 6.97 -5.54
C THR A 60 -19.50 5.75 -5.31
N VAL A 61 -18.18 5.93 -5.41
CA VAL A 61 -17.20 4.85 -5.39
C VAL A 61 -16.16 5.14 -4.31
N GLY A 62 -15.86 4.18 -3.46
CA GLY A 62 -14.77 4.23 -2.50
C GLY A 62 -13.66 3.25 -2.86
N TYR A 63 -12.42 3.60 -2.49
CA TYR A 63 -11.28 2.69 -2.53
C TYR A 63 -10.45 2.81 -1.26
N HIS A 64 -10.18 1.68 -0.62
CA HIS A 64 -9.42 1.62 0.62
C HIS A 64 -8.25 0.65 0.49
N LEU A 65 -7.04 1.18 0.73
CA LEU A 65 -5.76 0.49 0.54
C LEU A 65 -5.22 -0.16 1.82
N ASP A 66 -6.04 -0.26 2.87
CA ASP A 66 -5.60 -0.73 4.19
C ASP A 66 -6.63 -1.68 4.80
N LEU A 67 -6.27 -2.37 5.89
CA LEU A 67 -7.22 -3.17 6.65
C LEU A 67 -8.26 -2.28 7.32
N TRP A 68 -9.47 -2.79 7.42
CA TRP A 68 -10.52 -2.24 8.28
C TRP A 68 -10.76 -3.15 9.50
N LEU A 69 -10.83 -4.45 9.25
CA LEU A 69 -11.10 -5.46 10.27
C LEU A 69 -9.88 -5.70 11.17
N GLY A 70 -10.14 -6.07 12.42
CA GLY A 70 -9.11 -6.42 13.39
C GLY A 70 -8.29 -5.24 13.97
N ILE A 71 -8.60 -4.01 13.59
CA ILE A 71 -7.95 -2.80 14.08
C ILE A 71 -8.99 -1.81 14.65
N ASN A 72 -8.55 -0.72 15.26
CA ASN A 72 -9.43 0.21 16.01
C ASN A 72 -10.57 0.80 15.18
N ARG A 73 -10.42 0.92 13.87
CA ARG A 73 -11.48 1.45 12.99
C ARG A 73 -12.64 0.48 12.77
N GLU A 74 -12.49 -0.79 13.09
CA GLU A 74 -13.59 -1.78 12.96
C GLU A 74 -14.84 -1.39 13.77
N LYS A 75 -14.66 -0.73 14.91
CA LYS A 75 -15.77 -0.22 15.74
C LYS A 75 -16.67 0.80 15.02
N ASP A 76 -16.15 1.47 14.00
CA ASP A 76 -16.85 2.49 13.24
C ASP A 76 -17.56 1.91 11.98
N LEU A 77 -17.52 0.58 11.80
CA LEU A 77 -18.09 -0.11 10.64
C LEU A 77 -19.60 0.14 10.47
N ASP A 78 -20.33 0.28 11.57
CA ASP A 78 -21.78 0.50 11.54
C ASP A 78 -22.18 1.97 11.63
N THR A 79 -21.24 2.89 11.81
CA THR A 79 -21.53 4.31 12.09
C THR A 79 -20.82 5.29 11.17
N ASP A 80 -19.83 4.87 10.41
CA ASP A 80 -19.10 5.73 9.50
C ASP A 80 -19.92 6.00 8.24
N GLU A 81 -20.08 7.27 7.88
CA GLU A 81 -20.81 7.73 6.68
C GLU A 81 -20.17 7.22 5.37
N TYR A 82 -18.94 6.72 5.42
CA TYR A 82 -18.25 6.14 4.28
C TYR A 82 -19.03 4.97 3.66
N TRP A 83 -19.82 4.25 4.46
CA TRP A 83 -20.59 3.09 3.99
C TRP A 83 -21.88 3.44 3.25
N ASP A 84 -22.27 4.72 3.22
CA ASP A 84 -23.42 5.18 2.42
C ASP A 84 -23.10 5.34 0.92
N ILE A 85 -21.85 5.03 0.48
CA ILE A 85 -21.47 4.95 -0.95
C ILE A 85 -22.12 3.73 -1.65
N GLU A 86 -22.12 3.70 -2.97
CA GLU A 86 -22.73 2.59 -3.73
C GLU A 86 -21.75 1.43 -4.01
N TYR A 87 -20.49 1.76 -4.32
CA TYR A 87 -19.47 0.78 -4.70
C TYR A 87 -18.22 0.97 -3.87
N PHE A 88 -17.63 -0.13 -3.44
CA PHE A 88 -16.42 -0.11 -2.62
C PHE A 88 -15.36 -1.07 -3.16
N PHE A 89 -14.13 -0.61 -3.29
CA PHE A 89 -12.99 -1.43 -3.64
C PHE A 89 -12.06 -1.56 -2.43
N SER A 90 -11.64 -2.78 -2.13
CA SER A 90 -10.75 -3.08 -1.01
C SER A 90 -9.62 -4.00 -1.43
N VAL A 91 -8.45 -3.81 -0.81
CA VAL A 91 -7.32 -4.74 -0.88
C VAL A 91 -7.46 -5.92 0.10
N ASP A 92 -8.52 -5.94 0.91
CA ASP A 92 -8.84 -6.98 1.88
C ASP A 92 -10.07 -7.78 1.43
N PRO A 93 -9.91 -9.04 0.99
CA PRO A 93 -11.03 -9.87 0.56
C PRO A 93 -12.01 -10.21 1.69
N GLN A 94 -11.55 -10.30 2.96
CA GLN A 94 -12.45 -10.55 4.08
C GLN A 94 -13.42 -9.38 4.30
N MET A 95 -12.93 -8.16 4.10
CA MET A 95 -13.79 -6.97 4.13
C MET A 95 -14.80 -6.97 2.98
N VAL A 96 -14.39 -7.40 1.79
CA VAL A 96 -15.30 -7.55 0.64
C VAL A 96 -16.41 -8.55 0.92
N ASP A 97 -16.08 -9.71 1.49
CA ASP A 97 -17.06 -10.75 1.84
C ASP A 97 -18.02 -10.24 2.92
N LEU A 98 -17.50 -9.55 3.95
CA LEU A 98 -18.33 -8.98 5.00
C LEU A 98 -19.33 -7.96 4.45
N LEU A 99 -18.88 -7.00 3.64
CA LEU A 99 -19.76 -5.98 3.07
C LEU A 99 -20.83 -6.60 2.16
N ASN A 100 -20.45 -7.55 1.31
CA ASN A 100 -21.39 -8.23 0.41
C ASN A 100 -22.36 -9.18 1.13
N SER A 101 -22.11 -9.54 2.38
CA SER A 101 -23.04 -10.34 3.20
C SER A 101 -24.16 -9.49 3.84
N ARG A 102 -24.11 -8.17 3.70
CA ARG A 102 -25.03 -7.21 4.32
C ARG A 102 -25.76 -6.39 3.27
N ASP A 103 -27.10 -6.31 3.37
CA ASP A 103 -27.94 -5.55 2.44
C ASP A 103 -27.84 -4.02 2.61
N ASP A 104 -27.36 -3.56 3.77
CA ASP A 104 -27.24 -2.14 4.12
C ASP A 104 -25.87 -1.54 3.81
N MET A 105 -24.97 -2.32 3.20
CA MET A 105 -23.60 -1.93 2.87
C MET A 105 -23.39 -1.73 1.37
N PRO A 106 -22.34 -1.01 0.95
CA PRO A 106 -22.01 -0.86 -0.46
C PRO A 106 -21.65 -2.19 -1.10
N LYS A 107 -21.88 -2.30 -2.40
CA LYS A 107 -21.41 -3.43 -3.17
C LYS A 107 -19.91 -3.41 -3.28
N ALA A 108 -19.25 -4.42 -2.70
CA ALA A 108 -17.80 -4.45 -2.56
C ALA A 108 -17.11 -5.36 -3.59
N TYR A 109 -15.88 -4.96 -3.96
CA TYR A 109 -15.04 -5.68 -4.91
C TYR A 109 -13.59 -5.73 -4.39
N PHE A 110 -12.94 -6.87 -4.61
CA PHE A 110 -11.52 -7.00 -4.33
C PHE A 110 -10.70 -6.35 -5.45
N LEU A 111 -9.78 -5.46 -5.06
CA LEU A 111 -8.84 -4.83 -5.97
C LEU A 111 -7.50 -4.64 -5.25
N ARG A 112 -6.49 -5.38 -5.68
CA ARG A 112 -5.12 -5.25 -5.13
C ARG A 112 -4.54 -3.87 -5.38
N ALA A 113 -3.61 -3.47 -4.53
CA ALA A 113 -2.76 -2.32 -4.79
C ALA A 113 -1.86 -2.59 -6.01
N GLY A 114 -1.38 -1.53 -6.61
CA GLY A 114 -0.41 -1.56 -7.70
C GLY A 114 0.52 -0.36 -7.63
N VAL A 115 1.40 -0.21 -8.61
CA VAL A 115 2.26 0.95 -8.76
C VAL A 115 1.81 1.79 -9.96
N PHE A 116 1.91 3.12 -9.84
CA PHE A 116 1.58 3.99 -10.95
C PHE A 116 2.56 3.76 -12.13
N GLU A 117 2.02 3.49 -13.32
CA GLU A 117 2.80 3.07 -14.49
C GLU A 117 4.00 3.98 -14.79
N ASP A 118 3.84 5.32 -14.72
CA ASP A 118 4.94 6.27 -14.97
C ASP A 118 6.04 6.25 -13.90
N GLU A 119 5.77 5.65 -12.75
CA GLU A 119 6.73 5.45 -11.66
C GLU A 119 7.29 4.02 -11.63
N CYS A 120 6.76 3.12 -12.50
CA CYS A 120 7.20 1.74 -12.65
C CYS A 120 8.42 1.65 -13.59
N TYR A 121 9.57 2.07 -13.11
CA TYR A 121 10.85 1.96 -13.81
C TYR A 121 12.02 1.81 -12.84
N MET A 122 13.08 1.16 -13.26
CA MET A 122 14.31 1.03 -12.45
C MET A 122 15.02 2.39 -12.40
N GLY A 123 15.30 2.86 -11.18
CA GLY A 123 16.03 4.11 -10.95
C GLY A 123 17.53 4.00 -11.28
N GLU A 124 18.24 5.09 -11.08
CA GLU A 124 19.68 5.18 -11.25
C GLU A 124 20.40 4.96 -9.92
N ARG A 125 21.46 4.16 -9.93
CA ARG A 125 22.28 3.98 -8.74
C ARG A 125 22.98 5.29 -8.35
N ARG A 126 22.80 5.70 -7.09
CA ARG A 126 23.41 6.88 -6.48
C ARG A 126 24.26 6.47 -5.29
N GLU A 127 25.52 6.93 -5.25
CA GLU A 127 26.46 6.53 -4.18
C GLU A 127 25.98 6.97 -2.79
N HIS A 128 25.45 8.19 -2.67
CA HIS A 128 24.94 8.72 -1.40
C HIS A 128 23.66 8.03 -0.89
N LEU A 129 22.97 7.22 -1.73
CA LEU A 129 21.81 6.40 -1.37
C LEU A 129 22.18 4.92 -1.24
N ALA A 130 23.46 4.56 -1.43
CA ALA A 130 23.90 3.17 -1.38
C ALA A 130 23.89 2.64 0.06
N ASN A 131 23.10 1.59 0.28
CA ASN A 131 22.95 0.90 1.54
C ASN A 131 22.92 -0.61 1.35
N ASP A 132 23.38 -1.37 2.34
CA ASP A 132 23.24 -2.83 2.29
C ASP A 132 21.76 -3.22 2.52
N VAL A 133 21.11 -2.61 3.51
CA VAL A 133 19.73 -2.91 3.92
C VAL A 133 18.97 -1.62 4.14
N ILE A 134 17.75 -1.53 3.63
CA ILE A 134 16.86 -0.40 3.90
C ILE A 134 15.46 -0.86 4.31
N PHE A 135 14.77 0.00 5.06
CA PHE A 135 13.34 -0.03 5.27
C PHE A 135 12.73 1.31 4.87
N VAL A 136 11.62 1.30 4.12
CA VAL A 136 10.91 2.51 3.70
C VAL A 136 9.49 2.48 4.27
N GLY A 137 9.17 3.44 5.12
CA GLY A 137 7.86 3.58 5.78
C GLY A 137 8.01 4.08 7.23
N SER A 138 6.91 4.48 7.86
CA SER A 138 6.91 4.85 9.26
C SER A 138 7.13 3.62 10.16
N ARG A 139 7.84 3.80 11.27
CA ARG A 139 8.05 2.74 12.27
C ARG A 139 6.77 2.44 13.05
N GLY A 140 5.96 3.45 13.36
CA GLY A 140 4.75 3.38 14.18
C GLY A 140 3.47 3.62 13.38
N TYR A 141 3.19 2.85 12.35
CA TYR A 141 2.03 3.07 11.47
C TYR A 141 0.69 2.82 12.17
N HIS A 142 0.50 1.65 12.79
CA HIS A 142 -0.69 1.30 13.56
C HIS A 142 -0.30 0.88 14.98
N PRO A 143 -0.96 1.43 16.02
CA PRO A 143 -0.71 1.01 17.41
C PRO A 143 -0.96 -0.48 17.63
N GLU A 144 -1.91 -1.05 16.89
CA GLU A 144 -2.28 -2.47 16.97
C GLU A 144 -1.26 -3.38 16.29
N TRP A 145 -0.27 -2.84 15.57
CA TRP A 145 0.74 -3.58 14.84
C TRP A 145 2.17 -3.27 15.32
N PRO A 146 2.54 -3.73 16.53
CA PRO A 146 3.87 -3.47 17.10
C PRO A 146 4.99 -4.21 16.37
N TYR A 147 4.66 -5.18 15.52
CA TYR A 147 5.63 -5.97 14.77
C TYR A 147 6.55 -5.11 13.90
N ARG A 148 6.02 -4.09 13.23
CA ARG A 148 6.84 -3.20 12.38
C ARG A 148 7.91 -2.47 13.20
N ALA A 149 7.57 -1.96 14.38
CA ALA A 149 8.54 -1.33 15.27
C ALA A 149 9.62 -2.33 15.68
N LYS A 150 9.24 -3.54 16.10
CA LYS A 150 10.15 -4.63 16.44
C LYS A 150 11.09 -4.99 15.28
N LEU A 151 10.55 -5.06 14.05
CA LEU A 151 11.33 -5.35 12.83
C LEU A 151 12.37 -4.25 12.57
N VAL A 152 11.96 -2.98 12.60
CA VAL A 152 12.86 -1.84 12.33
C VAL A 152 13.96 -1.76 13.37
N ASP A 153 13.63 -1.92 14.67
CA ASP A 153 14.60 -1.93 15.77
C ASP A 153 15.59 -3.09 15.60
N TRP A 154 15.10 -4.28 15.30
CA TRP A 154 15.94 -5.44 15.04
C TRP A 154 16.88 -5.25 13.84
N LEU A 155 16.43 -4.61 12.76
CA LEU A 155 17.28 -4.27 11.62
C LEU A 155 18.38 -3.28 12.02
N GLN A 156 18.04 -2.26 12.80
CA GLN A 156 19.00 -1.28 13.30
C GLN A 156 20.06 -1.94 14.20
N ASP A 157 19.64 -2.79 15.14
CA ASP A 157 20.53 -3.49 16.07
C ASP A 157 21.44 -4.50 15.34
N THR A 158 20.91 -5.17 14.32
CA THR A 158 21.63 -6.23 13.59
C THR A 158 22.63 -5.68 12.57
N TYR A 159 22.27 -4.61 11.86
CA TYR A 159 23.05 -4.12 10.72
C TYR A 159 23.74 -2.77 10.99
N GLY A 160 23.36 -2.04 12.03
CA GLY A 160 23.99 -0.79 12.44
C GLY A 160 24.09 0.22 11.30
N THR A 161 25.31 0.64 10.95
CA THR A 161 25.58 1.61 9.87
C THR A 161 25.31 1.09 8.46
N LYS A 162 25.05 -0.20 8.30
CA LYS A 162 24.68 -0.82 7.01
C LYS A 162 23.18 -0.80 6.78
N PHE A 163 22.40 -0.38 7.75
CA PHE A 163 20.94 -0.21 7.66
C PHE A 163 20.58 1.27 7.61
N SER A 164 19.60 1.61 6.79
CA SER A 164 18.99 2.94 6.76
C SER A 164 17.48 2.84 6.73
N HIS A 165 16.84 3.69 7.53
CA HIS A 165 15.39 3.81 7.61
C HIS A 165 14.95 5.13 6.99
N TYR A 166 13.95 5.08 6.09
CA TYR A 166 13.38 6.22 5.37
C TYR A 166 11.87 6.32 5.57
N GLY A 167 11.35 7.53 5.64
CA GLY A 167 9.91 7.84 5.66
C GLY A 167 9.29 7.85 7.05
N GLY A 168 8.46 8.82 7.37
CA GLY A 168 7.77 8.98 8.65
C GLY A 168 8.69 9.28 9.84
N ASP A 169 8.09 9.53 11.02
CA ASP A 169 8.77 9.62 12.32
C ASP A 169 9.96 10.62 12.37
N GLY A 170 9.87 11.72 11.61
CA GLY A 170 10.94 12.74 11.53
C GLY A 170 12.13 12.37 10.64
N LEU A 171 12.07 11.24 9.95
CA LEU A 171 13.09 10.80 9.01
C LEU A 171 12.89 11.44 7.62
N GLN A 172 13.92 11.32 6.78
CA GLN A 172 13.85 11.80 5.40
C GLN A 172 12.73 11.05 4.63
N VAL A 173 11.77 11.80 4.11
CA VAL A 173 10.72 11.30 3.22
C VAL A 173 11.22 11.38 1.79
N ILE A 174 11.36 10.23 1.13
CA ILE A 174 11.80 10.11 -0.26
C ILE A 174 10.58 9.74 -1.12
N ARG A 175 10.40 10.41 -2.28
CA ARG A 175 9.28 10.21 -3.19
C ARG A 175 9.71 10.33 -4.66
N GLY A 176 8.83 9.90 -5.58
CA GLY A 176 9.02 10.06 -7.03
C GLY A 176 10.33 9.42 -7.52
N LYS A 177 11.05 10.12 -8.40
CA LYS A 177 12.31 9.62 -8.99
C LYS A 177 13.37 9.26 -7.94
N GLU A 178 13.50 10.05 -6.87
CA GLU A 178 14.49 9.78 -5.82
C GLU A 178 14.21 8.45 -5.10
N LEU A 179 12.94 8.04 -4.96
CA LEU A 179 12.58 6.75 -4.40
C LEU A 179 12.99 5.59 -5.33
N ASN A 180 12.84 5.76 -6.64
CA ASN A 180 13.35 4.79 -7.61
C ASN A 180 14.89 4.69 -7.53
N ASP A 181 15.58 5.84 -7.44
CA ASP A 181 17.05 5.88 -7.29
C ASP A 181 17.50 5.24 -5.96
N LEU A 182 16.76 5.42 -4.86
CA LEU A 182 17.01 4.74 -3.59
C LEU A 182 16.90 3.22 -3.74
N TYR A 183 15.82 2.72 -4.34
CA TYR A 183 15.62 1.28 -4.54
C TYR A 183 16.66 0.66 -5.47
N ALA A 184 17.10 1.39 -6.50
CA ALA A 184 18.19 0.95 -7.38
C ALA A 184 19.57 0.97 -6.68
N SER A 185 19.74 1.77 -5.63
CA SER A 185 21.01 1.95 -4.90
C SER A 185 21.16 0.99 -3.72
N ALA A 186 20.07 0.62 -3.08
CA ALA A 186 20.06 -0.32 -1.97
C ALA A 186 20.23 -1.77 -2.47
N LYS A 187 20.90 -2.62 -1.66
CA LYS A 187 21.01 -4.04 -2.00
C LYS A 187 19.75 -4.80 -1.62
N VAL A 188 19.21 -4.56 -0.42
CA VAL A 188 18.04 -5.26 0.10
C VAL A 188 17.05 -4.26 0.68
N VAL A 189 15.81 -4.32 0.24
CA VAL A 189 14.68 -3.66 0.88
C VAL A 189 13.96 -4.70 1.73
N VAL A 190 13.76 -4.42 3.02
CA VAL A 190 12.96 -5.28 3.88
C VAL A 190 11.52 -4.79 3.88
N GLY A 191 10.60 -5.66 3.51
CA GLY A 191 9.17 -5.36 3.50
C GLY A 191 8.48 -5.72 4.81
N ASP A 192 7.28 -5.15 4.98
CA ASP A 192 6.33 -5.48 6.04
C ASP A 192 4.91 -5.27 5.51
N THR A 193 3.96 -5.99 6.05
CA THR A 193 2.53 -5.80 5.81
C THR A 193 1.77 -5.85 7.14
N LEU A 194 0.66 -5.12 7.23
CA LEU A 194 -0.22 -5.17 8.39
C LEU A 194 -1.02 -6.46 8.32
N CYS A 195 -0.61 -7.47 9.08
CA CYS A 195 -1.27 -8.77 9.12
C CYS A 195 -1.40 -9.22 10.58
N LYS A 196 -2.31 -8.57 11.28
CA LYS A 196 -2.54 -8.82 12.70
C LYS A 196 -2.91 -10.29 12.93
N ASP A 197 -2.19 -10.93 13.86
CA ASP A 197 -2.35 -12.34 14.22
C ASP A 197 -2.22 -13.31 13.02
N PHE A 198 -1.61 -12.85 11.90
CA PHE A 198 -1.41 -13.63 10.66
C PHE A 198 -2.72 -14.19 10.06
N LYS A 199 -3.84 -13.47 10.20
CA LYS A 199 -5.17 -13.93 9.82
C LYS A 199 -5.74 -13.27 8.56
N TYR A 200 -4.96 -12.49 7.84
CA TYR A 200 -5.40 -11.76 6.66
C TYR A 200 -4.73 -12.29 5.38
N PRO A 201 -5.14 -13.49 4.90
CA PRO A 201 -4.66 -13.99 3.63
C PRO A 201 -5.03 -12.99 2.52
N GLN A 202 -4.18 -12.93 1.49
CA GLN A 202 -4.36 -12.04 0.34
C GLN A 202 -4.26 -10.53 0.61
N TYR A 203 -4.13 -10.09 1.86
CA TYR A 203 -3.83 -8.70 2.15
C TYR A 203 -2.33 -8.42 1.94
N LEU A 204 -2.01 -7.88 0.79
CA LEU A 204 -0.65 -7.50 0.41
C LEU A 204 -0.52 -5.98 0.48
N SER A 205 0.47 -5.49 1.22
CA SER A 205 0.81 -4.07 1.26
C SER A 205 1.24 -3.58 -0.12
N ASP A 206 0.88 -2.35 -0.48
CA ASP A 206 1.34 -1.63 -1.67
C ASP A 206 2.87 -1.63 -1.81
N ARG A 207 3.60 -1.67 -0.69
CA ARG A 207 5.07 -1.71 -0.64
C ARG A 207 5.69 -2.82 -1.48
N ILE A 208 5.03 -3.99 -1.58
CA ILE A 208 5.56 -5.09 -2.38
C ILE A 208 5.60 -4.70 -3.87
N PHE A 209 4.52 -4.11 -4.36
CA PHE A 209 4.38 -3.66 -5.75
C PHE A 209 5.20 -2.40 -6.02
N GLU A 210 5.20 -1.44 -5.09
CA GLU A 210 6.01 -0.22 -5.21
C GLU A 210 7.50 -0.54 -5.26
N THR A 211 7.99 -1.42 -4.39
CA THR A 211 9.41 -1.76 -4.36
C THR A 211 9.84 -2.48 -5.62
N THR A 212 9.13 -3.53 -6.02
CA THR A 212 9.46 -4.29 -7.24
C THR A 212 9.26 -3.44 -8.50
N GLY A 213 8.16 -2.70 -8.60
CA GLY A 213 7.87 -1.82 -9.73
C GLY A 213 8.89 -0.69 -9.93
N ARG A 214 9.46 -0.17 -8.84
CA ARG A 214 10.52 0.83 -8.87
C ARG A 214 11.92 0.21 -8.96
N GLY A 215 12.02 -1.08 -9.19
CA GLY A 215 13.27 -1.81 -9.41
C GLY A 215 14.06 -2.10 -8.14
N GLY A 216 13.42 -2.21 -6.98
CA GLY A 216 14.06 -2.67 -5.74
C GLY A 216 14.05 -4.19 -5.59
N PHE A 217 15.06 -4.73 -4.91
CA PHE A 217 15.06 -6.13 -4.45
C PHE A 217 14.45 -6.20 -3.05
N ILE A 218 13.30 -6.86 -2.91
CA ILE A 218 12.57 -6.94 -1.64
C ILE A 218 12.64 -8.34 -1.03
N ILE A 219 12.84 -8.40 0.31
CA ILE A 219 12.56 -9.57 1.14
C ILE A 219 11.33 -9.24 1.98
N HIS A 220 10.22 -9.97 1.75
CA HIS A 220 8.91 -9.68 2.31
C HIS A 220 8.43 -10.85 3.20
N PRO A 221 7.67 -10.62 4.28
CA PRO A 221 7.05 -11.73 4.98
C PRO A 221 6.09 -12.48 4.03
N PHE A 222 6.09 -13.81 4.13
CA PHE A 222 5.13 -14.61 3.37
C PHE A 222 3.71 -14.33 3.86
N ILE A 223 2.84 -13.96 2.94
CA ILE A 223 1.39 -13.83 3.12
C ILE A 223 0.74 -14.73 2.07
N GLU A 224 -0.21 -15.53 2.47
CA GLU A 224 -1.01 -16.33 1.55
C GLU A 224 -1.63 -15.44 0.46
N GLY A 225 -1.45 -15.83 -0.81
CA GLY A 225 -1.85 -15.05 -1.98
C GLY A 225 -0.72 -14.23 -2.63
N VAL A 226 0.46 -14.13 -2.00
CA VAL A 226 1.62 -13.50 -2.66
C VAL A 226 2.11 -14.32 -3.85
N GLU A 227 1.92 -15.64 -3.81
CA GLU A 227 2.23 -16.59 -4.88
C GLU A 227 1.35 -16.43 -6.12
N GLU A 228 0.21 -15.78 -5.99
CA GLU A 228 -0.64 -15.41 -7.14
C GLU A 228 -0.06 -14.19 -7.90
N CYS A 229 0.67 -13.34 -7.19
CA CYS A 229 1.26 -12.12 -7.73
C CYS A 229 2.67 -12.34 -8.29
N PHE A 230 3.47 -13.19 -7.62
CA PHE A 230 4.90 -13.38 -7.92
C PHE A 230 5.29 -14.86 -7.85
N ASP A 231 6.22 -15.28 -8.73
CA ASP A 231 6.92 -16.57 -8.59
C ASP A 231 7.92 -16.43 -7.43
N LEU A 232 7.66 -17.19 -6.35
CA LEU A 232 8.51 -17.16 -5.16
C LEU A 232 9.92 -17.66 -5.50
N THR A 233 10.92 -17.00 -4.97
CA THR A 233 12.36 -17.24 -5.22
C THR A 233 12.89 -16.84 -6.61
N LYS A 234 12.02 -16.50 -7.56
CA LYS A 234 12.41 -16.01 -8.89
C LYS A 234 12.09 -14.54 -9.13
N GLU A 235 10.95 -14.07 -8.61
CA GLU A 235 10.46 -12.70 -8.78
C GLU A 235 10.43 -11.94 -7.46
N ILE A 236 10.37 -12.67 -6.32
CA ILE A 236 10.40 -12.14 -4.97
C ILE A 236 11.01 -13.15 -4.00
N VAL A 237 11.52 -12.66 -2.87
CA VAL A 237 11.99 -13.48 -1.76
C VAL A 237 11.10 -13.29 -0.55
N THR A 238 10.65 -14.39 0.05
CA THR A 238 9.81 -14.34 1.25
C THR A 238 10.46 -15.03 2.44
N TYR A 239 10.07 -14.60 3.65
CA TYR A 239 10.43 -15.24 4.91
C TYR A 239 9.18 -15.46 5.76
N LYS A 240 9.23 -16.42 6.69
CA LYS A 240 8.13 -16.66 7.62
C LYS A 240 8.02 -15.50 8.62
N PHE A 241 6.81 -15.03 8.89
CA PHE A 241 6.57 -13.99 9.89
C PHE A 241 7.28 -14.29 11.21
N ASP A 242 7.90 -13.25 11.79
CA ASP A 242 8.63 -13.28 13.06
C ASP A 242 9.87 -14.18 13.08
N ASP A 243 10.23 -14.83 11.97
CA ASP A 243 11.46 -15.60 11.87
C ASP A 243 12.64 -14.71 11.47
N PHE A 244 13.13 -13.91 12.41
CA PHE A 244 14.30 -13.04 12.20
C PHE A 244 15.58 -13.80 11.92
N LYS A 245 15.67 -15.08 12.32
CA LYS A 245 16.83 -15.91 11.99
C LYS A 245 16.85 -16.24 10.49
N GLN A 246 15.70 -16.63 9.94
CA GLN A 246 15.55 -16.85 8.49
C GLN A 246 15.78 -15.54 7.74
N LEU A 247 15.15 -14.43 8.18
CA LEU A 247 15.32 -13.12 7.57
C LEU A 247 16.79 -12.71 7.51
N LYS A 248 17.55 -12.87 8.63
CA LYS A 248 18.98 -12.57 8.67
C LYS A 248 19.76 -13.40 7.64
N SER A 249 19.50 -14.69 7.58
CA SER A 249 20.19 -15.60 6.63
C SER A 249 19.95 -15.20 5.17
N LEU A 250 18.72 -14.77 4.84
CA LEU A 250 18.37 -14.29 3.50
C LEU A 250 19.04 -12.95 3.19
N ILE A 251 19.00 -11.99 4.10
CA ILE A 251 19.65 -10.68 3.91
C ILE A 251 21.17 -10.90 3.70
N ASP A 252 21.83 -11.64 4.57
CA ASP A 252 23.27 -11.89 4.49
C ASP A 252 23.66 -12.58 3.19
N PHE A 253 22.84 -13.52 2.73
CA PHE A 253 23.04 -14.18 1.44
C PHE A 253 22.95 -13.19 0.28
N TYR A 254 21.86 -12.44 0.17
CA TYR A 254 21.61 -11.57 -0.98
C TYR A 254 22.45 -10.28 -0.96
N VAL A 255 22.88 -9.79 0.19
CA VAL A 255 23.87 -8.69 0.27
C VAL A 255 25.19 -9.10 -0.39
N ASN A 256 25.60 -10.37 -0.24
CA ASN A 256 26.85 -10.90 -0.74
C ASN A 256 26.76 -11.59 -2.12
N ASN A 257 25.55 -11.91 -2.62
CA ASN A 257 25.33 -12.58 -3.90
C ASN A 257 24.66 -11.67 -4.91
N ASN A 258 25.45 -10.79 -5.53
CA ASN A 258 24.95 -9.78 -6.46
C ASN A 258 24.21 -10.40 -7.67
N ALA A 259 24.74 -11.48 -8.26
CA ALA A 259 24.11 -12.11 -9.42
C ALA A 259 22.71 -12.68 -9.10
N ALA A 260 22.58 -13.42 -7.99
CA ALA A 260 21.30 -13.98 -7.56
C ALA A 260 20.29 -12.86 -7.24
N ARG A 261 20.74 -11.80 -6.52
CA ARG A 261 19.89 -10.66 -6.20
C ARG A 261 19.39 -9.94 -7.44
N LEU A 262 20.27 -9.58 -8.38
CA LEU A 262 19.91 -8.86 -9.60
C LEU A 262 18.97 -9.67 -10.51
N SER A 263 19.13 -10.98 -10.59
CA SER A 263 18.23 -11.83 -11.36
C SER A 263 16.79 -11.73 -10.84
N ILE A 264 16.59 -11.83 -9.52
CA ILE A 264 15.26 -11.71 -8.89
C ILE A 264 14.72 -10.29 -8.99
N GLN A 265 15.56 -9.29 -8.76
CA GLN A 265 15.22 -7.88 -8.86
C GLN A 265 14.65 -7.50 -10.23
N ILE A 266 15.33 -7.94 -11.30
CA ILE A 266 14.89 -7.70 -12.68
C ILE A 266 13.58 -8.45 -12.96
N ALA A 267 13.49 -9.73 -12.60
CA ALA A 267 12.29 -10.53 -12.82
C ALA A 267 11.07 -9.98 -12.08
N GLY A 268 11.23 -9.57 -10.82
CA GLY A 268 10.17 -8.93 -10.03
C GLY A 268 9.72 -7.59 -10.61
N HIS A 269 10.65 -6.79 -11.14
CA HIS A 269 10.32 -5.55 -11.84
C HIS A 269 9.49 -5.81 -13.09
N GLU A 270 9.91 -6.72 -13.96
CA GLU A 270 9.19 -7.07 -15.18
C GLU A 270 7.81 -7.66 -14.89
N ARG A 271 7.69 -8.47 -13.84
CA ARG A 271 6.41 -9.00 -13.36
C ARG A 271 5.47 -7.87 -12.95
N THR A 272 5.94 -6.94 -12.13
CA THR A 272 5.14 -5.82 -11.64
C THR A 272 4.72 -4.90 -12.77
N LYS A 273 5.63 -4.57 -13.67
CA LYS A 273 5.36 -3.73 -14.84
C LYS A 273 4.29 -4.33 -15.77
N ARG A 274 4.25 -5.64 -15.89
CA ARG A 274 3.28 -6.35 -16.75
C ARG A 274 1.91 -6.47 -16.11
N ASP A 275 1.83 -6.76 -14.80
CA ASP A 275 0.62 -7.28 -14.17
C ASP A 275 0.10 -6.42 -13.01
N HIS A 276 0.87 -5.42 -12.51
CA HIS A 276 0.54 -4.69 -11.28
C HIS A 276 0.71 -3.16 -11.40
N THR A 277 0.46 -2.60 -12.59
CA THR A 277 0.45 -1.16 -12.84
C THR A 277 -0.95 -0.59 -13.04
#